data_8b34735260ec3a91883a26eb31ed24e7
#
_entry.id   8b34735260ec3a91883a26eb31ed24e7
#
_cell.length_a   1.000
_cell.length_b   1.000
_cell.length_c   1.000
_cell.angle_alpha   90.00
_cell.angle_beta   90.00
_cell.angle_gamma   90.00
#
_symmetry.space_group_name_H-M   'P 1'
#
loop_
_entity.id
_entity.type
_entity.pdbx_description
1 polymer ?
#
loop_
_entity_poly.entity_id
_entity_poly.type
_entity_poly.pdbx_seq_one_letter_code
_entity_poly.pdbx_strand_id
1 'polypeptide(L)'
;MEFLNHRDQQRTNTTNHFDLTDEAVYNFHANLLIACANSLLKHQGKQFVVDDTNKQILRFLLYYFNDCPLAEEIEIKGKTHKLGRPILLNGYVGAGKTLIMDAFALYLKYTKNQNAFLSTSMSEVLNYYKINGHLDEYMYRVGKNSIDGNPRAICINDIGLQQQKYFGEDMQMIVNDLMFARYEIWTQTGLCCHLTTNLSPKDMKQVFYDSNGRIIDRMKIYNVINLTGESRR
;
A
#
# COMPACT_ATOMS: atom_id res chain seq x y z
N MET A 1 25.89 3.21 -14.93
CA MET A 1 25.19 2.11 -15.63
C MET A 1 25.12 0.81 -14.81
N GLU A 2 25.61 0.77 -13.56
CA GLU A 2 25.57 -0.41 -12.67
C GLU A 2 24.35 -0.48 -11.72
N PHE A 3 23.59 0.59 -11.56
CA PHE A 3 22.44 0.64 -10.63
C PHE A 3 21.17 -0.06 -11.16
N LEU A 4 21.10 -0.38 -12.45
CA LEU A 4 19.97 -1.13 -13.02
C LEU A 4 20.04 -2.65 -12.75
N ASN A 5 21.21 -3.17 -12.40
CA ASN A 5 21.43 -4.61 -12.18
C ASN A 5 20.98 -5.13 -10.80
N HIS A 6 20.75 -4.26 -9.80
CA HIS A 6 20.29 -4.73 -8.48
C HIS A 6 18.86 -5.22 -8.46
N ARG A 7 18.02 -4.73 -9.38
CA ARG A 7 16.62 -5.22 -9.50
C ARG A 7 16.57 -6.63 -10.07
N ASP A 8 17.49 -6.99 -10.95
CA ASP A 8 17.52 -8.29 -11.62
C ASP A 8 18.24 -9.38 -10.83
N GLN A 9 19.22 -9.03 -10.00
CA GLN A 9 19.99 -10.03 -9.22
C GLN A 9 19.26 -10.57 -7.99
N GLN A 10 18.31 -9.83 -7.41
CA GLN A 10 17.44 -10.35 -6.32
C GLN A 10 16.21 -11.13 -6.82
N ARG A 11 15.95 -11.13 -8.14
CA ARG A 11 14.80 -11.77 -8.77
C ARG A 11 14.97 -13.26 -9.11
N THR A 12 16.13 -13.86 -8.87
CA THR A 12 16.43 -15.23 -9.32
C THR A 12 15.95 -16.36 -8.42
N ASN A 13 15.23 -16.10 -7.33
CA ASN A 13 14.60 -17.14 -6.52
C ASN A 13 13.10 -17.22 -6.81
N THR A 14 12.72 -18.08 -7.78
CA THR A 14 11.37 -18.65 -7.99
C THR A 14 10.19 -17.72 -7.65
N THR A 15 10.14 -16.54 -8.28
CA THR A 15 8.94 -15.70 -8.25
C THR A 15 7.95 -16.28 -9.27
N ASN A 16 6.77 -16.64 -8.80
CA ASN A 16 5.69 -17.08 -9.68
C ASN A 16 5.18 -15.85 -10.46
N HIS A 17 5.51 -15.78 -11.74
CA HIS A 17 4.93 -14.80 -12.64
C HIS A 17 3.69 -15.43 -13.29
N PHE A 18 2.52 -14.82 -13.09
CA PHE A 18 1.26 -15.31 -13.64
C PHE A 18 0.89 -14.46 -14.86
N ASP A 19 0.55 -15.13 -15.96
CA ASP A 19 0.02 -14.44 -17.13
C ASP A 19 -1.47 -14.12 -16.94
N LEU A 20 -1.76 -12.96 -16.38
CA LEU A 20 -3.12 -12.49 -16.14
C LEU A 20 -3.81 -11.97 -17.42
N THR A 21 -3.16 -12.03 -18.59
CA THR A 21 -3.84 -11.76 -19.88
C THR A 21 -4.70 -12.94 -20.30
N ASP A 22 -4.39 -14.16 -19.81
CA ASP A 22 -5.25 -15.34 -19.94
C ASP A 22 -6.45 -15.21 -18.99
N GLU A 23 -7.66 -15.33 -19.53
CA GLU A 23 -8.91 -15.16 -18.79
C GLU A 23 -9.09 -16.22 -17.69
N ALA A 24 -8.68 -17.46 -17.91
CA ALA A 24 -8.81 -18.53 -16.92
C ALA A 24 -7.87 -18.27 -15.73
N VAL A 25 -6.63 -17.84 -16.01
CA VAL A 25 -5.65 -17.44 -15.00
C VAL A 25 -6.15 -16.22 -14.22
N TYR A 26 -6.64 -15.19 -14.91
CA TYR A 26 -7.22 -14.03 -14.25
C TYR A 26 -8.37 -14.42 -13.30
N ASN A 27 -9.32 -15.22 -13.77
CA ASN A 27 -10.48 -15.65 -12.97
C ASN A 27 -10.07 -16.46 -11.76
N PHE A 28 -9.06 -17.34 -11.89
CA PHE A 28 -8.51 -18.09 -10.77
C PHE A 28 -7.94 -17.13 -9.70
N HIS A 29 -7.11 -16.16 -10.10
CA HIS A 29 -6.50 -15.20 -9.18
C HIS A 29 -7.50 -14.22 -8.57
N ALA A 30 -8.53 -13.80 -9.31
CA ALA A 30 -9.64 -13.00 -8.80
C ALA A 30 -10.42 -13.75 -7.71
N ASN A 31 -10.74 -15.02 -7.93
CA ASN A 31 -11.39 -15.86 -6.93
C ASN A 31 -10.53 -16.10 -5.70
N LEU A 32 -9.22 -16.29 -5.87
CA LEU A 32 -8.27 -16.43 -4.77
C LEU A 32 -8.20 -15.15 -3.91
N LEU A 33 -8.18 -13.98 -4.55
CA LEU A 33 -8.24 -12.69 -3.84
C LEU A 33 -9.53 -12.56 -3.01
N ILE A 34 -10.68 -12.93 -3.57
CA ILE A 34 -11.97 -12.92 -2.85
C ILE A 34 -11.93 -13.90 -1.68
N ALA A 35 -11.35 -15.08 -1.85
CA ALA A 35 -11.18 -16.04 -0.76
C ALA A 35 -10.28 -15.49 0.36
N CYS A 36 -9.20 -14.78 0.03
CA CYS A 36 -8.37 -14.06 1.00
C CYS A 36 -9.17 -13.02 1.77
N ALA A 37 -9.94 -12.18 1.08
CA ALA A 37 -10.80 -11.18 1.70
C ALA A 37 -11.84 -11.80 2.65
N ASN A 38 -12.49 -12.88 2.22
CA ASN A 38 -13.47 -13.60 3.04
C ASN A 38 -12.83 -14.25 4.28
N SER A 39 -11.59 -14.73 4.18
CA SER A 39 -10.86 -15.26 5.32
C SER A 39 -10.62 -14.22 6.42
N LEU A 40 -10.34 -12.96 6.03
CA LEU A 40 -10.19 -11.83 6.96
C LEU A 40 -11.52 -11.45 7.63
N LEU A 41 -12.65 -11.61 6.93
CA LEU A 41 -13.98 -11.29 7.44
C LEU A 41 -14.64 -12.42 8.25
N LYS A 42 -14.03 -13.62 8.26
CA LYS A 42 -14.64 -14.82 8.88
C LYS A 42 -15.09 -14.60 10.33
N HIS A 43 -14.28 -13.93 11.14
CA HIS A 43 -14.60 -13.65 12.54
C HIS A 43 -15.74 -12.65 12.73
N GLN A 44 -16.07 -11.88 11.68
CA GLN A 44 -17.17 -10.92 11.70
C GLN A 44 -18.48 -11.53 11.15
N GLY A 45 -18.46 -12.77 10.66
CA GLY A 45 -19.59 -13.41 10.00
C GLY A 45 -20.04 -12.71 8.70
N LYS A 46 -19.13 -11.94 8.07
CA LYS A 46 -19.40 -11.18 6.84
C LYS A 46 -18.73 -11.81 5.64
N GLN A 47 -19.19 -11.42 4.46
CA GLN A 47 -18.59 -11.77 3.19
C GLN A 47 -18.14 -10.53 2.44
N PHE A 48 -17.06 -10.66 1.68
CA PHE A 48 -16.57 -9.62 0.81
C PHE A 48 -17.46 -9.54 -0.45
N VAL A 49 -17.99 -8.35 -0.71
CA VAL A 49 -18.87 -8.11 -1.85
C VAL A 49 -18.12 -7.34 -2.93
N VAL A 50 -18.07 -7.91 -4.13
CA VAL A 50 -17.62 -7.22 -5.34
C VAL A 50 -18.81 -6.58 -6.02
N ASP A 51 -18.78 -5.27 -6.20
CA ASP A 51 -19.83 -4.48 -6.82
C ASP A 51 -19.25 -3.38 -7.74
N ASP A 52 -20.10 -2.59 -8.34
CA ASP A 52 -19.70 -1.56 -9.31
C ASP A 52 -18.79 -0.48 -8.72
N THR A 53 -18.78 -0.30 -7.39
CA THR A 53 -17.93 0.70 -6.72
C THR A 53 -16.50 0.24 -6.55
N ASN A 54 -16.24 -1.07 -6.48
CA ASN A 54 -14.91 -1.63 -6.23
C ASN A 54 -14.37 -2.53 -7.35
N LYS A 55 -15.24 -3.10 -8.21
CA LYS A 55 -14.86 -4.08 -9.24
C LYS A 55 -13.69 -3.61 -10.12
N GLN A 56 -13.77 -2.39 -10.63
CA GLN A 56 -12.74 -1.86 -11.51
C GLN A 56 -11.43 -1.60 -10.77
N ILE A 57 -11.50 -1.15 -9.51
CA ILE A 57 -10.34 -0.95 -8.65
C ILE A 57 -9.67 -2.29 -8.32
N LEU A 58 -10.45 -3.31 -7.97
CA LEU A 58 -9.92 -4.66 -7.70
C LEU A 58 -9.25 -5.26 -8.94
N ARG A 59 -9.85 -5.09 -10.12
CA ARG A 59 -9.26 -5.52 -11.40
C ARG A 59 -7.92 -4.82 -11.65
N PHE A 60 -7.89 -3.50 -11.52
CA PHE A 60 -6.66 -2.72 -11.65
C PHE A 60 -5.58 -3.20 -10.67
N LEU A 61 -5.91 -3.31 -9.38
CA LEU A 61 -4.95 -3.72 -8.34
C LEU A 61 -4.45 -5.16 -8.56
N LEU A 62 -5.31 -6.06 -9.08
CA LEU A 62 -4.88 -7.42 -9.38
C LEU A 62 -3.83 -7.44 -10.49
N TYR A 63 -4.04 -6.69 -11.58
CA TYR A 63 -3.03 -6.53 -12.63
C TYR A 63 -1.78 -5.81 -12.10
N TYR A 64 -1.97 -4.70 -11.37
CA TYR A 64 -0.89 -3.89 -10.83
C TYR A 64 0.07 -4.70 -9.94
N PHE A 65 -0.45 -5.44 -8.97
CA PHE A 65 0.38 -6.21 -8.04
C PHE A 65 1.02 -7.44 -8.69
N ASN A 66 0.56 -7.86 -9.86
CA ASN A 66 1.18 -8.94 -10.64
C ASN A 66 2.02 -8.42 -11.80
N ASP A 67 2.38 -7.13 -11.81
CA ASP A 67 3.18 -6.47 -12.86
C ASP A 67 2.63 -6.70 -14.28
N CYS A 68 1.30 -6.89 -14.41
CA CYS A 68 0.65 -7.07 -15.71
C CYS A 68 0.46 -5.71 -16.40
N PRO A 69 0.96 -5.52 -17.65
CA PRO A 69 0.86 -4.26 -18.37
C PRO A 69 -0.58 -3.75 -18.54
N LEU A 70 -1.58 -4.63 -18.56
CA LEU A 70 -3.00 -4.27 -18.64
C LEU A 70 -3.44 -3.33 -17.49
N ALA A 71 -2.68 -3.28 -16.39
CA ALA A 71 -2.94 -2.30 -15.33
C ALA A 71 -2.89 -0.85 -15.85
N GLU A 72 -1.96 -0.54 -16.76
CA GLU A 72 -1.79 0.82 -17.29
C GLU A 72 -2.85 1.21 -18.31
N GLU A 73 -3.63 0.25 -18.82
CA GLU A 73 -4.72 0.46 -19.76
C GLU A 73 -6.06 0.71 -19.06
N ILE A 74 -6.16 0.36 -17.76
CA ILE A 74 -7.40 0.54 -17.01
C ILE A 74 -7.55 1.99 -16.56
N GLU A 75 -8.62 2.62 -17.05
CA GLU A 75 -9.03 3.93 -16.58
C GLU A 75 -9.91 3.81 -15.33
N ILE A 76 -9.48 4.43 -14.22
CA ILE A 76 -10.31 4.58 -13.03
C ILE A 76 -10.72 6.05 -12.95
N LYS A 77 -12.01 6.32 -13.16
CA LYS A 77 -12.57 7.68 -13.20
C LYS A 77 -11.84 8.63 -14.15
N GLY A 78 -11.56 8.14 -15.36
CA GLY A 78 -10.90 8.90 -16.43
C GLY A 78 -9.40 9.14 -16.21
N LYS A 79 -8.76 8.36 -15.32
CA LYS A 79 -7.31 8.42 -15.09
C LYS A 79 -6.68 7.05 -15.24
N THR A 80 -5.58 7.01 -15.96
CA THR A 80 -4.68 5.85 -16.00
C THR A 80 -3.63 5.94 -14.90
N HIS A 81 -3.05 4.80 -14.55
CA HIS A 81 -2.10 4.66 -13.47
C HIS A 81 -0.86 3.91 -13.97
N LYS A 82 0.25 4.02 -13.25
CA LYS A 82 1.55 3.47 -13.70
C LYS A 82 2.00 2.33 -12.80
N LEU A 83 2.56 1.28 -13.40
CA LEU A 83 3.27 0.23 -12.68
C LEU A 83 4.49 0.81 -11.92
N GLY A 84 4.86 0.17 -10.82
CA GLY A 84 6.01 0.56 -10.01
C GLY A 84 5.85 1.85 -9.19
N ARG A 85 4.71 2.55 -9.29
CA ARG A 85 4.38 3.71 -8.44
C ARG A 85 3.55 3.27 -7.25
N PRO A 86 3.79 3.78 -6.03
CA PRO A 86 2.99 3.40 -4.87
C PRO A 86 1.51 3.77 -5.04
N ILE A 87 0.64 3.03 -4.36
CA ILE A 87 -0.82 3.23 -4.35
C ILE A 87 -1.21 4.10 -3.17
N LEU A 88 -2.04 5.11 -3.40
CA LEU A 88 -2.80 5.82 -2.38
C LEU A 88 -4.29 5.53 -2.60
N LEU A 89 -4.85 4.64 -1.78
CA LEU A 89 -6.27 4.32 -1.83
C LEU A 89 -7.04 5.25 -0.89
N ASN A 90 -7.77 6.19 -1.47
CA ASN A 90 -8.57 7.18 -0.76
C ASN A 90 -10.06 6.81 -0.80
N GLY A 91 -10.83 7.18 0.23
CA GLY A 91 -12.28 6.97 0.26
C GLY A 91 -12.87 7.18 1.65
N TYR A 92 -14.19 7.21 1.73
CA TYR A 92 -14.90 7.42 2.99
C TYR A 92 -14.59 6.37 4.05
N VAL A 93 -14.83 6.71 5.31
CA VAL A 93 -14.75 5.78 6.44
C VAL A 93 -15.72 4.62 6.19
N GLY A 94 -15.22 3.39 6.38
CA GLY A 94 -16.03 2.19 6.16
C GLY A 94 -16.13 1.70 4.71
N ALA A 95 -15.57 2.40 3.71
CA ALA A 95 -15.61 2.00 2.30
C ALA A 95 -14.83 0.71 1.97
N GLY A 96 -14.07 0.14 2.93
CA GLY A 96 -13.35 -1.13 2.75
C GLY A 96 -11.90 -1.01 2.29
N LYS A 97 -11.29 0.18 2.30
CA LYS A 97 -9.90 0.42 1.86
C LYS A 97 -8.88 -0.51 2.52
N THR A 98 -8.88 -0.52 3.86
CA THR A 98 -7.98 -1.35 4.67
C THR A 98 -8.17 -2.83 4.35
N LEU A 99 -9.42 -3.30 4.29
CA LEU A 99 -9.74 -4.69 3.94
C LEU A 99 -9.21 -5.07 2.55
N ILE A 100 -9.35 -4.18 1.56
CA ILE A 100 -8.83 -4.42 0.21
C ILE A 100 -7.31 -4.58 0.26
N MET A 101 -6.58 -3.67 0.91
CA MET A 101 -5.13 -3.75 1.00
C MET A 101 -4.66 -4.97 1.80
N ASP A 102 -5.32 -5.30 2.90
CA ASP A 102 -5.02 -6.51 3.69
C ASP A 102 -5.29 -7.80 2.90
N ALA A 103 -6.36 -7.83 2.10
CA ALA A 103 -6.65 -8.96 1.22
C ALA A 103 -5.55 -9.13 0.16
N PHE A 104 -5.06 -8.04 -0.44
CA PHE A 104 -3.92 -8.10 -1.36
C PHE A 104 -2.62 -8.51 -0.65
N ALA A 105 -2.34 -8.01 0.55
CA ALA A 105 -1.17 -8.44 1.32
C ALA A 105 -1.18 -9.97 1.57
N LEU A 106 -2.35 -10.50 1.95
CA LEU A 106 -2.54 -11.94 2.16
C LEU A 106 -2.42 -12.73 0.86
N TYR A 107 -3.07 -12.27 -0.22
CA TYR A 107 -3.02 -12.88 -1.55
C TYR A 107 -1.57 -12.95 -2.07
N LEU A 108 -0.83 -11.84 -2.03
CA LEU A 108 0.55 -11.77 -2.51
C LEU A 108 1.49 -12.66 -1.69
N LYS A 109 1.28 -12.75 -0.39
CA LYS A 109 2.00 -13.68 0.48
C LYS A 109 1.71 -15.13 0.10
N TYR A 110 0.44 -15.46 -0.16
CA TYR A 110 0.01 -16.81 -0.52
C TYR A 110 0.59 -17.27 -1.87
N THR A 111 0.60 -16.35 -2.83
CA THR A 111 1.13 -16.61 -4.17
C THR A 111 2.65 -16.46 -4.26
N LYS A 112 3.33 -16.14 -3.15
CA LYS A 112 4.78 -15.84 -3.11
C LYS A 112 5.19 -14.80 -4.14
N ASN A 113 4.34 -13.79 -4.33
CA ASN A 113 4.56 -12.73 -5.30
C ASN A 113 5.69 -11.80 -4.85
N GLN A 114 6.50 -11.34 -5.79
CA GLN A 114 7.62 -10.42 -5.51
C GLN A 114 7.18 -9.05 -4.98
N ASN A 115 5.95 -8.62 -5.29
CA ASN A 115 5.35 -7.37 -4.84
C ASN A 115 4.65 -7.51 -3.48
N ALA A 116 4.88 -8.63 -2.75
CA ALA A 116 4.33 -8.79 -1.42
C ALA A 116 4.79 -7.67 -0.49
N PHE A 117 3.87 -7.16 0.31
CA PHE A 117 4.11 -6.07 1.24
C PHE A 117 3.59 -6.40 2.65
N LEU A 118 4.17 -5.76 3.66
CA LEU A 118 3.63 -5.76 5.02
C LEU A 118 2.48 -4.77 5.10
N SER A 119 1.31 -5.21 5.53
CA SER A 119 0.22 -4.31 5.89
C SER A 119 0.24 -3.99 7.38
N THR A 120 0.18 -2.71 7.72
CA THR A 120 0.15 -2.19 9.09
C THR A 120 -0.75 -0.95 9.14
N SER A 121 -1.14 -0.52 10.33
CA SER A 121 -1.88 0.73 10.52
C SER A 121 -0.97 1.87 10.98
N MET A 122 -1.34 3.13 10.71
CA MET A 122 -0.62 4.27 11.27
C MET A 122 -0.62 4.24 12.81
N SER A 123 -1.67 3.73 13.43
CA SER A 123 -1.74 3.56 14.88
C SER A 123 -0.70 2.57 15.41
N GLU A 124 -0.47 1.46 14.71
CA GLU A 124 0.58 0.49 15.08
C GLU A 124 1.96 1.10 14.92
N VAL A 125 2.22 1.82 13.82
CA VAL A 125 3.48 2.53 13.59
C VAL A 125 3.78 3.52 14.71
N LEU A 126 2.80 4.34 15.10
CA LEU A 126 2.97 5.32 16.19
C LEU A 126 3.10 4.65 17.57
N ASN A 127 2.38 3.56 17.81
CA ASN A 127 2.55 2.80 19.05
C ASN A 127 3.94 2.15 19.15
N TYR A 128 4.45 1.64 18.02
CA TYR A 128 5.82 1.14 17.96
C TYR A 128 6.84 2.25 18.30
N TYR A 129 6.68 3.45 17.72
CA TYR A 129 7.53 4.59 18.05
C TYR A 129 7.47 4.96 19.53
N LYS A 130 6.27 5.01 20.11
CA LYS A 130 6.08 5.32 21.54
C LYS A 130 6.82 4.34 22.47
N ILE A 131 6.95 3.09 22.06
CA ILE A 131 7.61 2.04 22.87
C ILE A 131 9.12 2.03 22.64
N ASN A 132 9.57 2.22 21.38
CA ASN A 132 10.95 1.99 20.97
C ASN A 132 11.76 3.27 20.77
N GLY A 133 11.12 4.44 20.65
CA GLY A 133 11.77 5.74 20.39
C GLY A 133 12.32 5.92 18.96
N HIS A 134 12.06 4.96 18.05
CA HIS A 134 12.51 5.01 16.65
C HIS A 134 11.56 4.25 15.74
N LEU A 135 11.67 4.45 14.42
CA LEU A 135 10.86 3.80 13.38
C LEU A 135 11.70 2.95 12.42
N ASP A 136 12.88 2.47 12.81
CA ASP A 136 13.80 1.73 11.93
C ASP A 136 13.12 0.56 11.22
N GLU A 137 12.19 -0.11 11.89
CA GLU A 137 11.44 -1.24 11.34
C GLU A 137 10.56 -0.85 10.15
N TYR A 138 10.09 0.39 10.12
CA TYR A 138 9.21 0.92 9.08
C TYR A 138 9.94 1.82 8.07
N MET A 139 11.14 2.29 8.41
CA MET A 139 11.96 3.17 7.55
C MET A 139 12.97 2.37 6.75
N TYR A 140 14.04 1.92 7.38
CA TYR A 140 15.22 1.37 6.71
C TYR A 140 15.38 -0.13 6.90
N ARG A 141 14.84 -0.67 8.00
CA ARG A 141 14.95 -2.08 8.36
C ARG A 141 13.59 -2.60 8.75
N VAL A 142 13.12 -3.62 8.10
CA VAL A 142 11.86 -4.23 8.47
C VAL A 142 12.14 -5.56 9.16
N GLY A 143 11.89 -5.56 10.48
CA GLY A 143 11.99 -6.70 11.38
C GLY A 143 13.37 -6.88 12.03
N LYS A 144 13.38 -6.93 13.37
CA LYS A 144 14.56 -7.28 14.17
C LYS A 144 15.18 -8.63 13.79
N ASN A 145 14.42 -9.46 13.09
CA ASN A 145 14.82 -10.80 12.63
C ASN A 145 15.11 -10.87 11.14
N SER A 146 15.12 -9.73 10.44
CA SER A 146 15.62 -9.69 9.06
C SER A 146 17.14 -9.82 9.12
N ILE A 147 17.65 -10.99 8.75
CA ILE A 147 19.09 -11.33 8.79
C ILE A 147 19.88 -10.38 7.89
N ASP A 148 19.27 -9.83 6.87
CA ASP A 148 19.89 -8.95 5.86
C ASP A 148 19.63 -7.45 6.09
N GLY A 149 18.69 -7.08 6.98
CA GLY A 149 18.38 -5.68 7.30
C GLY A 149 17.85 -4.87 6.11
N ASN A 150 17.40 -5.52 5.04
CA ASN A 150 16.90 -4.86 3.85
C ASN A 150 15.47 -4.33 4.06
N PRO A 151 15.15 -3.13 3.53
CA PRO A 151 13.78 -2.62 3.56
C PRO A 151 12.87 -3.51 2.70
N ARG A 152 11.58 -3.54 3.03
CA ARG A 152 10.55 -4.21 2.23
C ARG A 152 9.44 -3.26 1.85
N ALA A 153 8.62 -3.63 0.87
CA ALA A 153 7.39 -2.92 0.55
C ALA A 153 6.43 -2.98 1.75
N ILE A 154 5.73 -1.89 2.03
CA ILE A 154 4.74 -1.78 3.10
C ILE A 154 3.47 -1.10 2.60
N CYS A 155 2.36 -1.35 3.29
CA CYS A 155 1.13 -0.56 3.20
C CYS A 155 0.82 -0.02 4.60
N ILE A 156 0.71 1.30 4.73
CA ILE A 156 0.32 1.96 5.97
C ILE A 156 -1.13 2.40 5.83
N ASN A 157 -1.99 1.76 6.60
CA ASN A 157 -3.41 2.03 6.60
C ASN A 157 -3.77 3.22 7.50
N ASP A 158 -4.84 3.92 7.09
CA ASP A 158 -5.48 5.00 7.84
C ASP A 158 -4.52 6.15 8.23
N ILE A 159 -3.70 6.61 7.26
CA ILE A 159 -2.88 7.80 7.46
C ILE A 159 -3.76 9.04 7.63
N GLY A 160 -3.32 9.95 8.50
CA GLY A 160 -4.00 11.23 8.74
C GLY A 160 -4.73 11.34 10.08
N LEU A 161 -4.69 10.29 10.92
CA LEU A 161 -5.33 10.28 12.24
C LEU A 161 -4.41 10.75 13.39
N GLN A 162 -3.21 11.23 13.09
CA GLN A 162 -2.10 11.40 14.01
C GLN A 162 -2.02 12.76 14.72
N GLN A 163 -3.11 13.49 14.89
CA GLN A 163 -3.11 14.82 15.56
C GLN A 163 -2.90 14.76 17.08
N GLN A 164 -1.95 13.95 17.57
CA GLN A 164 -1.68 13.83 19.00
C GLN A 164 -0.23 14.20 19.33
N LYS A 165 -0.05 14.97 20.41
CA LYS A 165 1.27 15.16 21.03
C LYS A 165 1.54 14.01 22.00
N TYR A 166 2.75 13.50 21.99
CA TYR A 166 3.20 12.47 22.93
C TYR A 166 4.52 12.92 23.56
N PHE A 167 4.57 13.07 24.88
CA PHE A 167 5.72 13.59 25.64
C PHE A 167 6.32 14.89 25.09
N GLY A 168 5.48 15.77 24.54
CA GLY A 168 5.93 17.03 23.94
C GLY A 168 6.40 16.93 22.50
N GLU A 169 6.54 15.74 21.94
CA GLU A 169 6.88 15.53 20.54
C GLU A 169 5.63 15.63 19.65
N ASP A 170 5.81 16.29 18.52
CA ASP A 170 4.78 16.38 17.50
C ASP A 170 4.80 15.09 16.65
N MET A 171 3.79 14.24 16.83
CA MET A 171 3.63 13.01 16.05
C MET A 171 3.57 13.28 14.54
N GLN A 172 3.22 14.48 14.13
CA GLN A 172 3.25 14.89 12.74
C GLN A 172 4.67 14.91 12.17
N MET A 173 5.66 15.34 12.94
CA MET A 173 7.07 15.31 12.51
C MET A 173 7.54 13.87 12.28
N ILE A 174 7.18 12.97 13.19
CA ILE A 174 7.53 11.54 13.06
C ILE A 174 6.93 10.93 11.78
N VAL A 175 5.67 11.26 11.47
CA VAL A 175 5.03 10.78 10.24
C VAL A 175 5.69 11.41 9.02
N ASN A 176 6.06 12.67 9.08
CA ASN A 176 6.76 13.35 8.00
C ASN A 176 8.12 12.69 7.71
N ASP A 177 8.88 12.38 8.74
CA ASP A 177 10.19 11.70 8.62
C ASP A 177 10.02 10.29 8.03
N LEU A 178 8.99 9.55 8.47
CA LEU A 178 8.63 8.27 7.88
C LEU A 178 8.33 8.40 6.39
N MET A 179 7.54 9.39 5.99
CA MET A 179 7.19 9.60 4.58
C MET A 179 8.41 9.98 3.74
N PHE A 180 9.34 10.78 4.28
CA PHE A 180 10.60 11.11 3.62
C PHE A 180 11.47 9.87 3.42
N ALA A 181 11.69 9.07 4.46
CA ALA A 181 12.48 7.86 4.39
C ALA A 181 11.88 6.85 3.39
N ARG A 182 10.55 6.68 3.39
CA ARG A 182 9.87 5.77 2.46
C ARG A 182 9.93 6.23 1.01
N TYR A 183 9.92 7.54 0.77
CA TYR A 183 10.18 8.08 -0.57
C TYR A 183 11.61 7.79 -1.05
N GLU A 184 12.62 7.96 -0.18
CA GLU A 184 14.02 7.66 -0.51
C GLU A 184 14.22 6.17 -0.81
N ILE A 185 13.63 5.29 -0.01
CA ILE A 185 13.65 3.85 -0.27
C ILE A 185 13.05 3.54 -1.65
N TRP A 186 11.90 4.12 -1.98
CA TRP A 186 11.28 3.89 -3.28
C TRP A 186 12.18 4.38 -4.43
N THR A 187 12.78 5.56 -4.31
CA THR A 187 13.67 6.11 -5.37
C THR A 187 14.93 5.27 -5.57
N GLN A 188 15.45 4.67 -4.51
CA GLN A 188 16.69 3.87 -4.55
C GLN A 188 16.44 2.41 -4.95
N THR A 189 15.33 1.84 -4.52
CA THR A 189 15.09 0.39 -4.61
C THR A 189 13.83 0.01 -5.41
N GLY A 190 12.92 0.96 -5.65
CA GLY A 190 11.60 0.70 -6.22
C GLY A 190 10.60 0.06 -5.24
N LEU A 191 10.97 -0.13 -3.96
CA LEU A 191 10.08 -0.70 -2.95
C LEU A 191 9.00 0.29 -2.54
N CYS A 192 7.76 -0.04 -2.83
CA CYS A 192 6.63 0.84 -2.60
C CYS A 192 6.23 0.92 -1.12
N CYS A 193 5.80 2.13 -0.71
CA CYS A 193 5.01 2.35 0.49
C CYS A 193 3.58 2.71 0.04
N HIS A 194 2.67 1.74 0.06
CA HIS A 194 1.26 1.99 -0.23
C HIS A 194 0.57 2.63 0.96
N LEU A 195 -0.48 3.38 0.71
CA LEU A 195 -1.19 4.14 1.74
C LEU A 195 -2.70 3.98 1.59
N THR A 196 -3.41 3.98 2.71
CA THR A 196 -4.85 4.24 2.70
C THR A 196 -5.19 5.48 3.54
N THR A 197 -6.21 6.24 3.12
CA THR A 197 -6.64 7.45 3.83
C THR A 197 -8.12 7.73 3.61
N ASN A 198 -8.71 8.48 4.53
CA ASN A 198 -10.02 9.09 4.39
C ASN A 198 -9.97 10.62 4.29
N LEU A 199 -8.76 11.18 4.23
CA LEU A 199 -8.57 12.61 4.12
C LEU A 199 -8.97 13.13 2.74
N SER A 200 -9.62 14.29 2.71
CA SER A 200 -9.76 15.03 1.45
C SER A 200 -8.40 15.56 0.96
N PRO A 201 -8.26 15.91 -0.33
CA PRO A 201 -7.02 16.53 -0.83
C PRO A 201 -6.65 17.83 -0.09
N LYS A 202 -7.66 18.56 0.44
CA LYS A 202 -7.45 19.77 1.25
C LYS A 202 -6.88 19.40 2.62
N ASP A 203 -7.47 18.41 3.28
CA ASP A 203 -7.03 17.95 4.60
C ASP A 203 -5.65 17.31 4.53
N MET A 204 -5.34 16.58 3.46
CA MET A 204 -4.00 16.05 3.24
C MET A 204 -2.93 17.14 3.21
N LYS A 205 -3.21 18.28 2.55
CA LYS A 205 -2.28 19.43 2.54
C LYS A 205 -2.09 20.05 3.92
N GLN A 206 -3.08 19.96 4.80
CA GLN A 206 -2.97 20.44 6.18
C GLN A 206 -2.22 19.46 7.07
N VAL A 207 -2.55 18.18 6.96
CA VAL A 207 -1.95 17.11 7.77
C VAL A 207 -0.49 16.87 7.39
N PHE A 208 -0.15 16.91 6.11
CA PHE A 208 1.22 16.73 5.62
C PHE A 208 1.92 18.05 5.30
N TYR A 209 1.58 19.10 6.08
CA TYR A 209 2.22 20.38 5.93
C TYR A 209 3.68 20.32 6.38
N ASP A 210 4.57 20.75 5.51
CA ASP A 210 5.92 21.17 5.84
C ASP A 210 6.16 22.56 5.21
N SER A 211 7.05 23.35 5.82
CA SER A 211 7.30 24.75 5.42
C SER A 211 7.68 24.93 3.95
N ASN A 212 8.14 23.88 3.29
CA ASN A 212 8.61 23.89 1.91
C ASN A 212 7.71 23.10 0.96
N GLY A 213 6.61 22.48 1.43
CA GLY A 213 5.69 21.66 0.63
C GLY A 213 6.29 20.39 0.05
N ARG A 214 7.43 19.94 0.58
CA ARG A 214 8.20 18.79 0.02
C ARG A 214 7.46 17.48 0.14
N ILE A 215 6.69 17.24 1.21
CA ILE A 215 5.95 15.98 1.39
C ILE A 215 4.85 15.89 0.34
N ILE A 216 4.06 16.93 0.18
CA ILE A 216 2.99 16.97 -0.82
C ILE A 216 3.55 16.82 -2.24
N ASP A 217 4.72 17.40 -2.51
CA ASP A 217 5.37 17.21 -3.81
C ASP A 217 5.78 15.75 -4.04
N ARG A 218 6.37 15.10 -3.05
CA ARG A 218 6.73 13.67 -3.10
C ARG A 218 5.52 12.77 -3.21
N MET A 219 4.36 13.16 -2.67
CA MET A 219 3.12 12.39 -2.82
C MET A 219 2.56 12.39 -4.26
N LYS A 220 3.05 13.24 -5.15
CA LYS A 220 2.67 13.22 -6.58
C LYS A 220 3.11 11.95 -7.33
N ILE A 221 4.02 11.16 -6.76
CA ILE A 221 4.40 9.86 -7.35
C ILE A 221 3.29 8.81 -7.23
N TYR A 222 2.33 8.99 -6.30
CA TYR A 222 1.33 7.98 -6.02
C TYR A 222 0.30 7.84 -7.12
N ASN A 223 -0.07 6.61 -7.41
CA ASN A 223 -1.32 6.29 -8.07
C ASN A 223 -2.48 6.54 -7.10
N VAL A 224 -3.16 7.67 -7.25
CA VAL A 224 -4.26 8.06 -6.36
C VAL A 224 -5.56 7.46 -6.87
N ILE A 225 -6.12 6.52 -6.12
CA ILE A 225 -7.35 5.81 -6.45
C ILE A 225 -8.43 6.16 -5.43
N ASN A 226 -9.57 6.64 -5.91
CA ASN A 226 -10.69 7.01 -5.06
C ASN A 226 -11.75 5.90 -5.03
N LEU A 227 -11.83 5.19 -3.90
CA LEU A 227 -12.88 4.22 -3.61
C LEU A 227 -14.13 4.98 -3.13
N THR A 228 -15.16 4.95 -3.94
CA THR A 228 -16.47 5.52 -3.60
C THR A 228 -17.41 4.42 -3.13
N GLY A 229 -18.39 4.78 -2.35
CA GLY A 229 -19.41 3.88 -1.83
C GLY A 229 -19.78 4.24 -0.39
N GLU A 230 -20.90 3.71 0.06
CA GLU A 230 -21.34 3.84 1.43
C GLU A 230 -20.50 2.96 2.38
N SER A 231 -20.67 3.16 3.68
CA SER A 231 -20.00 2.32 4.69
C SER A 231 -20.47 0.87 4.58
N ARG A 232 -19.54 -0.06 4.55
CA ARG A 232 -19.75 -1.52 4.52
C ARG A 232 -19.61 -2.17 5.90
N ARG A 233 -19.62 -1.32 6.95
CA ARG A 233 -19.53 -1.76 8.35
C ARG A 233 -20.82 -2.31 8.88
#